data_db418f8b92cc42e79fe734b17964251f
#
_entry.id   db418f8b92cc42e79fe734b17964251f
#
_cell.length_a   1.000
_cell.length_b   1.000
_cell.length_c   1.000
_cell.angle_alpha   90.00
_cell.angle_beta   90.00
_cell.angle_gamma   90.00
#
_symmetry.space_group_name_H-M   'P 1'
#
loop_
_entity.id
_entity.type
_entity.pdbx_description
1 polymer ?
#
loop_
_entity_poly.entity_id
_entity_poly.type
_entity_poly.pdbx_seq_one_letter_code
_entity_poly.pdbx_strand_id
1 'polypeptide(L)'
;IIVGPLFSDAVVSARQVAASHGVPMLALSNNTAIAGRGSWLFGYLPEQQVDILLGHALTAGRNKVGIIAADDVFGQRLARHAQKRLGQFGLEPEDFVTLTAAQLASEDELKNAVKRFTGYTPPADDEDTPAASELPPPRFDAVLFAGSADFALRTAPVLAYYDADSERVLYLGNAQWNQRRILMEPSLQGGLFASRPTDRDDAFNALWSEALGGRPGALARLSFDAMAMATILAGQKRETWNAALESGSGYNGFSGAYRLMPDGGNQRNFEIRQ
;
A
#
# COMPACT_ATOMS: atom_id res chain seq x y z
N ILE A 1 -20.79 -11.00 17.14
CA ILE A 1 -19.67 -10.44 16.39
C ILE A 1 -19.92 -8.98 16.05
N ILE A 2 -18.88 -8.15 16.07
CA ILE A 2 -18.92 -6.74 15.68
C ILE A 2 -18.23 -6.59 14.32
N VAL A 3 -18.87 -5.90 13.37
CA VAL A 3 -18.27 -5.50 12.10
C VAL A 3 -17.95 -4.00 12.15
N GLY A 4 -16.69 -3.63 12.01
CA GLY A 4 -16.18 -2.31 12.30
C GLY A 4 -15.48 -2.26 13.67
N PRO A 5 -15.10 -1.07 14.14
CA PRO A 5 -15.10 0.24 13.47
C PRO A 5 -14.06 0.39 12.34
N LEU A 6 -14.05 1.55 11.68
CA LEU A 6 -13.08 1.89 10.65
C LEU A 6 -11.83 2.59 11.23
N PHE A 7 -12.03 3.52 12.15
CA PHE A 7 -10.95 4.35 12.69
C PHE A 7 -10.25 3.69 13.88
N SER A 8 -8.93 3.80 13.92
CA SER A 8 -8.05 3.14 14.90
C SER A 8 -8.46 3.39 16.35
N ASP A 9 -8.75 4.64 16.72
CA ASP A 9 -9.11 5.01 18.09
C ASP A 9 -10.44 4.36 18.52
N ALA A 10 -11.40 4.32 17.60
CA ALA A 10 -12.67 3.65 17.83
C ALA A 10 -12.50 2.12 17.95
N VAL A 11 -11.57 1.52 17.17
CA VAL A 11 -11.23 0.08 17.30
C VAL A 11 -10.65 -0.22 18.68
N VAL A 12 -9.70 0.59 19.15
CA VAL A 12 -9.06 0.41 20.46
C VAL A 12 -10.12 0.46 21.57
N SER A 13 -10.99 1.47 21.55
CA SER A 13 -12.05 1.64 22.54
C SER A 13 -13.08 0.50 22.50
N ALA A 14 -13.56 0.15 21.31
CA ALA A 14 -14.56 -0.92 21.14
C ALA A 14 -14.01 -2.29 21.54
N ARG A 15 -12.72 -2.56 21.25
CA ARG A 15 -12.08 -3.85 21.58
C ARG A 15 -12.07 -4.14 23.06
N GLN A 16 -11.85 -3.14 23.93
CA GLN A 16 -11.87 -3.35 25.38
C GLN A 16 -13.22 -3.87 25.86
N VAL A 17 -14.29 -3.26 25.36
CA VAL A 17 -15.67 -3.68 25.70
C VAL A 17 -16.01 -5.03 25.08
N ALA A 18 -15.66 -5.23 23.80
CA ALA A 18 -15.91 -6.49 23.11
C ALA A 18 -15.21 -7.67 23.78
N ALA A 19 -13.94 -7.49 24.17
CA ALA A 19 -13.15 -8.52 24.83
C ALA A 19 -13.73 -8.92 26.20
N SER A 20 -14.22 -7.98 27.02
CA SER A 20 -14.83 -8.27 28.31
C SER A 20 -16.12 -9.12 28.20
N HIS A 21 -16.76 -9.09 27.03
CA HIS A 21 -17.97 -9.88 26.74
C HIS A 21 -17.67 -11.09 25.82
N GLY A 22 -16.41 -11.36 25.51
CA GLY A 22 -15.99 -12.43 24.59
C GLY A 22 -16.58 -12.27 23.18
N VAL A 23 -16.81 -11.04 22.71
CA VAL A 23 -17.39 -10.75 21.39
C VAL A 23 -16.27 -10.48 20.39
N PRO A 24 -16.11 -11.32 19.35
CA PRO A 24 -15.11 -11.08 18.32
C PRO A 24 -15.46 -9.85 17.47
N MET A 25 -14.42 -9.19 16.93
CA MET A 25 -14.55 -7.97 16.15
C MET A 25 -13.77 -8.05 14.84
N LEU A 26 -14.42 -7.71 13.73
CA LEU A 26 -13.80 -7.52 12.41
C LEU A 26 -13.62 -6.01 12.18
N ALA A 27 -12.46 -5.48 12.56
CA ALA A 27 -12.15 -4.06 12.42
C ALA A 27 -11.84 -3.72 10.96
N LEU A 28 -12.56 -2.77 10.37
CA LEU A 28 -12.33 -2.35 8.98
C LEU A 28 -11.07 -1.46 8.81
N SER A 29 -10.28 -1.32 9.86
CA SER A 29 -9.02 -0.58 9.87
C SER A 29 -7.91 -1.33 9.11
N ASN A 30 -6.95 -0.56 8.61
CA ASN A 30 -5.71 -1.05 8.01
C ASN A 30 -4.45 -0.72 8.85
N ASN A 31 -4.63 -0.26 10.08
CA ASN A 31 -3.54 0.09 10.97
C ASN A 31 -3.06 -1.15 11.74
N THR A 32 -1.90 -1.69 11.37
CA THR A 32 -1.33 -2.89 11.98
C THR A 32 -0.98 -2.73 13.46
N ALA A 33 -0.75 -1.49 13.94
CA ALA A 33 -0.43 -1.23 15.34
C ALA A 33 -1.59 -1.53 16.31
N ILE A 34 -2.82 -1.64 15.80
CA ILE A 34 -4.00 -1.95 16.61
C ILE A 34 -4.50 -3.39 16.45
N ALA A 35 -3.78 -4.23 15.71
CA ALA A 35 -4.07 -5.65 15.63
C ALA A 35 -4.02 -6.30 17.03
N GLY A 36 -4.85 -7.29 17.27
CA GLY A 36 -4.86 -7.95 18.55
C GLY A 36 -5.86 -9.10 18.63
N ARG A 37 -5.59 -10.02 19.52
CA ARG A 37 -6.40 -11.23 19.69
C ARG A 37 -7.89 -10.88 19.96
N GLY A 38 -8.79 -11.55 19.23
CA GLY A 38 -10.24 -11.29 19.33
C GLY A 38 -10.73 -10.07 18.55
N SER A 39 -9.80 -9.34 17.92
CA SER A 39 -10.10 -8.18 17.06
C SER A 39 -9.22 -8.25 15.83
N TRP A 40 -9.75 -8.77 14.74
CA TRP A 40 -9.02 -8.94 13.51
C TRP A 40 -9.14 -7.70 12.62
N LEU A 41 -8.00 -7.24 12.10
CA LEU A 41 -7.99 -6.25 11.03
C LEU A 41 -8.58 -6.87 9.76
N PHE A 42 -9.53 -6.19 9.18
CA PHE A 42 -10.18 -6.64 7.94
C PHE A 42 -9.83 -5.75 6.75
N GLY A 43 -9.14 -4.63 6.98
CA GLY A 43 -8.68 -3.69 5.95
C GLY A 43 -7.59 -4.25 5.06
N TYR A 44 -7.31 -3.55 3.95
CA TYR A 44 -6.16 -3.81 3.09
C TYR A 44 -4.91 -3.21 3.73
N LEU A 45 -3.98 -4.07 4.15
CA LEU A 45 -2.77 -3.63 4.86
C LEU A 45 -1.74 -3.10 3.86
N PRO A 46 -1.31 -1.83 3.98
CA PRO A 46 -0.32 -1.25 3.06
C PRO A 46 1.05 -1.92 3.13
N GLU A 47 1.40 -2.50 4.26
CA GLU A 47 2.64 -3.28 4.43
C GLU A 47 2.70 -4.48 3.49
N GLN A 48 1.58 -5.19 3.29
CA GLN A 48 1.52 -6.32 2.35
C GLN A 48 1.68 -5.86 0.90
N GLN A 49 1.25 -4.64 0.58
CA GLN A 49 1.47 -4.04 -0.73
C GLN A 49 2.96 -3.76 -0.96
N VAL A 50 3.65 -3.26 0.05
CA VAL A 50 5.12 -3.09 0.01
C VAL A 50 5.82 -4.43 -0.15
N ASP A 51 5.39 -5.47 0.59
CA ASP A 51 5.99 -6.80 0.51
C ASP A 51 5.93 -7.40 -0.90
N ILE A 52 4.77 -7.31 -1.56
CA ILE A 52 4.61 -7.90 -2.90
C ILE A 52 5.38 -7.10 -3.96
N LEU A 53 5.42 -5.77 -3.84
CA LEU A 53 6.15 -4.91 -4.78
C LEU A 53 7.66 -5.07 -4.64
N LEU A 54 8.20 -5.07 -3.43
CA LEU A 54 9.62 -5.34 -3.19
C LEU A 54 9.98 -6.75 -3.64
N GLY A 55 9.16 -7.76 -3.32
CA GLY A 55 9.38 -9.12 -3.78
C GLY A 55 9.44 -9.22 -5.31
N HIS A 56 8.55 -8.51 -6.02
CA HIS A 56 8.55 -8.43 -7.47
C HIS A 56 9.81 -7.75 -8.02
N ALA A 57 10.18 -6.58 -7.49
CA ALA A 57 11.36 -5.85 -7.91
C ALA A 57 12.64 -6.69 -7.74
N LEU A 58 12.81 -7.30 -6.57
CA LEU A 58 13.97 -8.14 -6.27
C LEU A 58 14.04 -9.40 -7.16
N THR A 59 12.90 -10.03 -7.43
CA THR A 59 12.83 -11.20 -8.36
C THR A 59 13.19 -10.78 -9.79
N ALA A 60 12.88 -9.55 -10.19
CA ALA A 60 13.28 -8.97 -11.46
C ALA A 60 14.75 -8.47 -11.48
N GLY A 61 15.54 -8.73 -10.43
CA GLY A 61 16.94 -8.33 -10.33
C GLY A 61 17.16 -6.86 -9.96
N ARG A 62 16.10 -6.15 -9.53
CA ARG A 62 16.17 -4.74 -9.09
C ARG A 62 16.56 -4.67 -7.62
N ASN A 63 17.86 -4.75 -7.35
CA ASN A 63 18.39 -4.89 -5.98
C ASN A 63 18.79 -3.55 -5.33
N LYS A 64 18.97 -2.49 -6.13
CA LYS A 64 19.28 -1.14 -5.64
C LYS A 64 17.98 -0.37 -5.45
N VAL A 65 17.39 -0.46 -4.27
CA VAL A 65 16.11 0.16 -3.97
C VAL A 65 16.30 1.47 -3.22
N GLY A 66 15.85 2.57 -3.82
CA GLY A 66 15.68 3.85 -3.13
C GLY A 66 14.32 3.93 -2.45
N ILE A 67 14.23 4.64 -1.33
CA ILE A 67 12.97 4.90 -0.65
C ILE A 67 12.76 6.40 -0.52
N ILE A 68 11.69 6.93 -1.13
CA ILE A 68 11.26 8.31 -0.95
C ILE A 68 9.95 8.32 -0.14
N ALA A 69 9.96 8.96 1.03
CA ALA A 69 8.89 8.89 2.01
C ALA A 69 8.31 10.27 2.35
N ALA A 70 6.99 10.35 2.54
CA ALA A 70 6.37 11.50 3.17
C ALA A 70 6.65 11.49 4.69
N ASP A 71 6.91 12.68 5.26
CA ASP A 71 7.08 12.85 6.71
C ASP A 71 5.72 12.94 7.42
N ASP A 72 4.93 11.88 7.24
CA ASP A 72 3.67 11.67 7.94
C ASP A 72 3.59 10.24 8.49
N VAL A 73 2.58 9.96 9.28
CA VAL A 73 2.39 8.64 9.93
C VAL A 73 2.32 7.52 8.89
N PHE A 74 1.67 7.76 7.74
CA PHE A 74 1.51 6.75 6.69
C PHE A 74 2.83 6.49 5.96
N GLY A 75 3.51 7.55 5.51
CA GLY A 75 4.79 7.45 4.80
C GLY A 75 5.88 6.80 5.65
N GLN A 76 6.04 7.25 6.89
CA GLN A 76 7.00 6.69 7.83
C GLN A 76 6.73 5.21 8.16
N ARG A 77 5.44 4.81 8.23
CA ARG A 77 5.05 3.41 8.44
C ARG A 77 5.49 2.53 7.28
N LEU A 78 5.20 2.95 6.04
CA LEU A 78 5.59 2.21 4.84
C LEU A 78 7.12 2.15 4.69
N ALA A 79 7.82 3.26 4.93
CA ALA A 79 9.27 3.32 4.82
C ALA A 79 9.96 2.37 5.82
N ARG A 80 9.54 2.39 7.10
CA ARG A 80 10.07 1.46 8.11
C ARG A 80 9.80 0.00 7.76
N HIS A 81 8.61 -0.29 7.24
CA HIS A 81 8.29 -1.65 6.81
C HIS A 81 9.16 -2.08 5.62
N ALA A 82 9.37 -1.20 4.64
CA ALA A 82 10.24 -1.46 3.49
C ALA A 82 11.69 -1.71 3.89
N GLN A 83 12.25 -0.89 4.78
CA GLN A 83 13.60 -1.08 5.33
C GLN A 83 13.73 -2.44 6.02
N LYS A 84 12.77 -2.78 6.90
CA LYS A 84 12.72 -4.10 7.55
C LYS A 84 12.65 -5.24 6.53
N ARG A 85 11.84 -5.07 5.46
CA ARG A 85 11.67 -6.09 4.44
C ARG A 85 12.93 -6.29 3.61
N LEU A 86 13.61 -5.21 3.20
CA LEU A 86 14.90 -5.28 2.53
C LEU A 86 15.94 -5.97 3.41
N GLY A 87 16.02 -5.65 4.70
CA GLY A 87 16.92 -6.30 5.66
C GLY A 87 16.70 -7.81 5.77
N GLN A 88 15.45 -8.32 5.60
CA GLN A 88 15.18 -9.76 5.55
C GLN A 88 15.79 -10.45 4.32
N PHE A 89 16.06 -9.71 3.26
CA PHE A 89 16.79 -10.18 2.07
C PHE A 89 18.29 -9.89 2.12
N GLY A 90 18.79 -9.37 3.25
CA GLY A 90 20.20 -8.97 3.40
C GLY A 90 20.56 -7.69 2.66
N LEU A 91 19.57 -6.86 2.34
CA LEU A 91 19.72 -5.60 1.62
C LEU A 91 19.43 -4.40 2.53
N GLU A 92 20.11 -3.29 2.26
CA GLU A 92 19.75 -1.98 2.79
C GLU A 92 19.21 -1.10 1.63
N PRO A 93 18.40 -0.07 1.92
CA PRO A 93 18.05 0.90 0.90
C PRO A 93 19.31 1.53 0.31
N GLU A 94 19.39 1.66 -1.02
CA GLU A 94 20.50 2.35 -1.69
C GLU A 94 20.57 3.82 -1.28
N ASP A 95 19.41 4.46 -1.11
CA ASP A 95 19.24 5.74 -0.43
C ASP A 95 17.85 5.87 0.18
N PHE A 96 17.73 6.75 1.16
CA PHE A 96 16.49 7.01 1.87
C PHE A 96 16.32 8.50 2.13
N VAL A 97 15.20 9.06 1.70
CA VAL A 97 14.83 10.44 1.99
C VAL A 97 13.41 10.54 2.53
N THR A 98 13.26 11.34 3.58
CA THR A 98 11.95 11.74 4.10
C THR A 98 11.71 13.21 3.74
N LEU A 99 10.55 13.51 3.15
CA LEU A 99 10.17 14.85 2.71
C LEU A 99 9.08 15.40 3.61
N THR A 100 9.37 16.50 4.29
CA THR A 100 8.40 17.22 5.12
C THR A 100 7.35 17.94 4.28
N ALA A 101 6.22 18.31 4.91
CA ALA A 101 5.19 19.11 4.24
C ALA A 101 5.74 20.46 3.73
N ALA A 102 6.69 21.08 4.46
CA ALA A 102 7.35 22.31 4.03
C ALA A 102 8.18 22.11 2.75
N GLN A 103 8.99 21.05 2.71
CA GLN A 103 9.77 20.72 1.53
C GLN A 103 8.88 20.38 0.32
N LEU A 104 7.77 19.69 0.54
CA LEU A 104 6.79 19.43 -0.53
C LEU A 104 6.08 20.71 -1.01
N ALA A 105 5.95 21.73 -0.17
CA ALA A 105 5.33 23.01 -0.54
C ALA A 105 6.28 23.96 -1.27
N SER A 106 7.59 23.81 -1.10
CA SER A 106 8.62 24.63 -1.71
C SER A 106 9.28 23.90 -2.89
N GLU A 107 9.18 24.48 -4.09
CA GLU A 107 9.77 23.89 -5.29
C GLU A 107 11.28 23.72 -5.16
N ASP A 108 11.99 24.73 -4.66
CA ASP A 108 13.45 24.71 -4.51
C ASP A 108 13.90 23.68 -3.46
N GLU A 109 13.21 23.61 -2.32
CA GLU A 109 13.54 22.63 -1.28
C GLU A 109 13.29 21.21 -1.76
N LEU A 110 12.18 20.96 -2.47
CA LEU A 110 11.86 19.68 -3.07
C LEU A 110 12.93 19.27 -4.12
N LYS A 111 13.25 20.17 -5.05
CA LYS A 111 14.31 19.94 -6.05
C LYS A 111 15.65 19.62 -5.38
N ASN A 112 16.04 20.39 -4.36
CA ASN A 112 17.29 20.15 -3.65
C ASN A 112 17.31 18.80 -2.91
N ALA A 113 16.19 18.41 -2.29
CA ALA A 113 16.10 17.12 -1.60
C ALA A 113 16.17 15.96 -2.59
N VAL A 114 15.41 16.03 -3.69
CA VAL A 114 15.38 14.98 -4.72
C VAL A 114 16.73 14.91 -5.47
N LYS A 115 17.37 16.05 -5.78
CA LYS A 115 18.72 16.07 -6.38
C LYS A 115 19.74 15.32 -5.54
N ARG A 116 19.72 15.52 -4.21
CA ARG A 116 20.62 14.77 -3.30
C ARG A 116 20.29 13.29 -3.28
N PHE A 117 19.00 12.94 -3.23
CA PHE A 117 18.53 11.57 -3.22
C PHE A 117 18.92 10.82 -4.50
N THR A 118 18.79 11.43 -5.68
CA THR A 118 19.18 10.80 -6.95
C THR A 118 20.70 10.76 -7.15
N GLY A 119 21.46 11.59 -6.42
CA GLY A 119 22.88 11.76 -6.65
C GLY A 119 23.20 12.47 -7.96
N TYR A 120 22.21 13.20 -8.52
CA TYR A 120 22.35 13.90 -9.81
C TYR A 120 23.53 14.88 -9.80
N THR A 121 24.39 14.73 -10.80
CA THR A 121 25.47 15.67 -11.11
C THR A 121 25.20 16.27 -12.50
N PRO A 122 25.10 17.60 -12.62
CA PRO A 122 24.88 18.22 -13.93
C PRO A 122 26.06 17.91 -14.89
N PRO A 123 25.78 17.77 -16.19
CA PRO A 123 26.85 17.69 -17.20
C PRO A 123 27.82 18.89 -17.10
N ALA A 124 29.06 18.72 -17.52
CA ALA A 124 29.98 19.84 -17.62
C ALA A 124 29.48 20.86 -18.66
N ASP A 125 29.73 22.17 -18.41
CA ASP A 125 29.18 23.28 -19.20
C ASP A 125 29.53 23.26 -20.69
N ASP A 126 30.50 22.44 -21.13
CA ASP A 126 30.99 22.32 -22.50
C ASP A 126 30.48 21.08 -23.26
N GLU A 127 29.62 20.27 -22.68
CA GLU A 127 29.08 19.08 -23.33
C GLU A 127 27.66 19.34 -23.86
N ASP A 128 27.45 19.04 -25.16
CA ASP A 128 26.09 18.90 -25.70
C ASP A 128 25.27 17.99 -24.80
N THR A 129 24.02 18.36 -24.53
CA THR A 129 23.14 17.55 -23.69
C THR A 129 23.16 16.09 -24.15
N PRO A 130 23.71 15.15 -23.38
CA PRO A 130 23.85 13.77 -23.84
C PRO A 130 22.50 13.16 -24.17
N ALA A 131 22.45 12.28 -25.17
CA ALA A 131 21.24 11.50 -25.43
C ALA A 131 20.88 10.67 -24.20
N ALA A 132 19.59 10.39 -23.98
CA ALA A 132 19.14 9.64 -22.81
C ALA A 132 19.86 8.29 -22.60
N SER A 133 20.36 7.69 -23.71
CA SER A 133 21.17 6.47 -23.67
C SER A 133 22.62 6.68 -23.21
N GLU A 134 23.09 7.92 -23.15
CA GLU A 134 24.47 8.30 -22.78
C GLU A 134 24.55 8.80 -21.33
N LEU A 135 23.40 9.04 -20.70
CA LEU A 135 23.35 9.44 -19.29
C LEU A 135 23.90 8.32 -18.39
N PRO A 136 24.63 8.66 -17.32
CA PRO A 136 25.10 7.66 -16.38
C PRO A 136 23.91 6.85 -15.80
N PRO A 137 24.12 5.58 -15.43
CA PRO A 137 23.05 4.78 -14.86
C PRO A 137 22.52 5.43 -13.59
N PRO A 138 21.18 5.40 -13.36
CA PRO A 138 20.60 5.90 -12.12
C PRO A 138 21.20 5.19 -10.90
N ARG A 139 21.22 5.89 -9.76
CA ARG A 139 21.71 5.35 -8.50
C ARG A 139 20.91 4.13 -8.04
N PHE A 140 19.63 4.07 -8.38
CA PHE A 140 18.73 2.97 -8.01
C PHE A 140 18.19 2.23 -9.24
N ASP A 141 17.83 0.96 -9.05
CA ASP A 141 17.08 0.14 -10.01
C ASP A 141 15.57 0.29 -9.82
N ALA A 142 15.16 0.60 -8.58
CA ALA A 142 13.77 0.83 -8.20
C ALA A 142 13.65 1.92 -7.14
N VAL A 143 12.52 2.63 -7.12
CA VAL A 143 12.17 3.61 -6.07
C VAL A 143 10.79 3.31 -5.51
N LEU A 144 10.73 3.09 -4.19
CA LEU A 144 9.47 2.97 -3.45
C LEU A 144 8.97 4.34 -3.01
N PHE A 145 7.76 4.68 -3.43
CA PHE A 145 7.04 5.88 -3.00
C PHE A 145 6.24 5.56 -1.72
N ALA A 146 6.84 5.80 -0.58
CA ALA A 146 6.22 5.62 0.72
C ALA A 146 5.39 6.87 1.10
N GLY A 147 4.21 7.01 0.47
CA GLY A 147 3.35 8.16 0.68
C GLY A 147 2.00 8.04 -0.04
N SER A 148 1.21 9.11 0.03
CA SER A 148 -0.08 9.20 -0.64
C SER A 148 0.04 9.35 -2.15
N ALA A 149 -1.09 9.29 -2.87
CA ALA A 149 -1.14 9.60 -4.30
C ALA A 149 -0.67 11.04 -4.58
N ASP A 150 -1.04 12.02 -3.75
CA ASP A 150 -0.60 13.40 -3.90
C ASP A 150 0.90 13.57 -3.70
N PHE A 151 1.49 12.79 -2.81
CA PHE A 151 2.93 12.72 -2.63
C PHE A 151 3.63 12.24 -3.91
N ALA A 152 3.14 11.17 -4.51
CA ALA A 152 3.71 10.66 -5.76
C ALA A 152 3.61 11.66 -6.92
N LEU A 153 2.43 12.31 -7.09
CA LEU A 153 2.22 13.36 -8.11
C LEU A 153 3.18 14.55 -7.97
N ARG A 154 3.62 14.86 -6.76
CA ARG A 154 4.57 15.94 -6.52
C ARG A 154 6.02 15.53 -6.72
N THR A 155 6.36 14.30 -6.38
CA THR A 155 7.77 13.86 -6.33
C THR A 155 8.24 13.20 -7.63
N ALA A 156 7.37 12.47 -8.35
CA ALA A 156 7.75 11.76 -9.57
C ALA A 156 8.25 12.69 -10.70
N PRO A 157 7.60 13.85 -10.99
CA PRO A 157 8.13 14.77 -12.00
C PRO A 157 9.52 15.31 -11.64
N VAL A 158 9.80 15.49 -10.36
CA VAL A 158 11.11 15.98 -9.89
C VAL A 158 12.18 14.90 -9.95
N LEU A 159 11.81 13.63 -9.70
CA LEU A 159 12.72 12.49 -9.94
C LEU A 159 13.09 12.39 -11.43
N ALA A 160 12.10 12.51 -12.32
CA ALA A 160 12.32 12.50 -13.77
C ALA A 160 13.20 13.67 -14.21
N TYR A 161 13.03 14.85 -13.63
CA TYR A 161 13.87 16.02 -13.91
C TYR A 161 15.36 15.79 -13.55
N TYR A 162 15.65 14.92 -12.59
CA TYR A 162 17.00 14.52 -12.17
C TYR A 162 17.40 13.13 -12.66
N ASP A 163 17.01 12.77 -13.89
CA ASP A 163 17.40 11.55 -14.61
C ASP A 163 17.07 10.22 -13.93
N ALA A 164 16.13 10.23 -13.00
CA ALA A 164 15.61 9.04 -12.35
C ALA A 164 14.14 8.82 -12.73
N ASP A 165 13.81 8.93 -14.02
CA ASP A 165 12.47 8.73 -14.56
C ASP A 165 12.02 7.26 -14.55
N SER A 166 10.73 7.02 -14.82
CA SER A 166 10.13 5.69 -14.76
C SER A 166 10.52 4.74 -15.91
N GLU A 167 11.18 5.23 -16.95
CA GLU A 167 11.73 4.39 -18.02
C GLU A 167 13.06 3.74 -17.58
N ARG A 168 13.80 4.44 -16.72
CA ARG A 168 15.13 4.02 -16.23
C ARG A 168 15.06 3.36 -14.86
N VAL A 169 14.12 3.78 -14.01
CA VAL A 169 13.97 3.33 -12.62
C VAL A 169 12.55 2.77 -12.40
N LEU A 170 12.44 1.58 -11.86
CA LEU A 170 11.15 0.97 -11.57
C LEU A 170 10.47 1.69 -10.39
N TYR A 171 9.40 2.41 -10.65
CA TYR A 171 8.62 3.07 -9.60
C TYR A 171 7.64 2.11 -8.95
N LEU A 172 7.60 2.11 -7.62
CA LEU A 172 6.76 1.23 -6.80
C LEU A 172 5.82 2.06 -5.94
N GLY A 173 4.52 1.95 -6.19
CA GLY A 173 3.47 2.67 -5.48
C GLY A 173 2.54 1.75 -4.69
N ASN A 174 1.58 2.32 -4.01
CA ASN A 174 0.57 1.58 -3.25
C ASN A 174 -0.81 1.68 -3.92
N ALA A 175 -1.83 1.04 -3.33
CA ALA A 175 -3.19 1.00 -3.90
C ALA A 175 -3.84 2.38 -4.14
N GLN A 176 -3.32 3.47 -3.54
CA GLN A 176 -3.79 4.82 -3.83
C GLN A 176 -3.41 5.28 -5.24
N TRP A 177 -2.49 4.59 -5.92
CA TRP A 177 -2.15 4.85 -7.31
C TRP A 177 -3.27 4.42 -8.28
N ASN A 178 -4.20 3.59 -7.87
CA ASN A 178 -5.36 3.21 -8.67
C ASN A 178 -6.39 4.36 -8.77
N GLN A 179 -5.96 5.49 -9.27
CA GLN A 179 -6.75 6.70 -9.48
C GLN A 179 -6.43 7.31 -10.83
N ARG A 180 -7.45 7.79 -11.54
CA ARG A 180 -7.29 8.35 -12.89
C ARG A 180 -6.16 9.40 -12.98
N ARG A 181 -6.03 10.28 -11.99
CA ARG A 181 -5.00 11.34 -11.98
C ARG A 181 -3.56 10.79 -11.89
N ILE A 182 -3.37 9.63 -11.25
CA ILE A 182 -2.06 8.93 -11.23
C ILE A 182 -1.85 8.21 -12.57
N LEU A 183 -2.86 7.47 -13.02
CA LEU A 183 -2.78 6.70 -14.26
C LEU A 183 -2.61 7.57 -15.52
N MET A 184 -2.86 8.87 -15.41
CA MET A 184 -2.67 9.84 -16.50
C MET A 184 -1.43 10.75 -16.31
N GLU A 185 -0.70 10.60 -15.21
CA GLU A 185 0.51 11.39 -14.95
C GLU A 185 1.70 10.83 -15.75
N PRO A 186 2.26 11.59 -16.71
CA PRO A 186 3.32 11.09 -17.59
C PRO A 186 4.54 10.56 -16.83
N SER A 187 4.96 11.24 -15.76
CA SER A 187 6.12 10.84 -14.97
C SER A 187 5.94 9.57 -14.16
N LEU A 188 4.71 9.07 -14.02
CA LEU A 188 4.38 7.82 -13.32
C LEU A 188 4.08 6.66 -14.27
N GLN A 189 4.07 6.89 -15.60
CA GLN A 189 3.82 5.83 -16.57
C GLN A 189 4.90 4.75 -16.48
N GLY A 190 4.48 3.49 -16.53
CA GLY A 190 5.40 2.36 -16.36
C GLY A 190 5.63 1.96 -14.89
N GLY A 191 5.23 2.80 -13.94
CA GLY A 191 5.30 2.47 -12.52
C GLY A 191 4.33 1.36 -12.13
N LEU A 192 4.73 0.56 -11.13
CA LEU A 192 3.93 -0.55 -10.61
C LEU A 192 3.28 -0.18 -9.28
N PHE A 193 2.06 -0.64 -9.08
CA PHE A 193 1.40 -0.52 -7.78
C PHE A 193 0.64 -1.79 -7.42
N ALA A 194 0.56 -2.07 -6.12
CA ALA A 194 -0.22 -3.19 -5.63
C ALA A 194 -1.66 -2.76 -5.33
N SER A 195 -2.63 -3.49 -5.86
CA SER A 195 -4.05 -3.28 -5.58
C SER A 195 -4.77 -4.59 -5.27
N ARG A 196 -5.98 -4.50 -4.74
CA ARG A 196 -6.83 -5.67 -4.62
C ARG A 196 -7.14 -6.27 -5.99
N PRO A 197 -7.45 -7.57 -6.09
CA PRO A 197 -7.98 -8.17 -7.30
C PRO A 197 -9.29 -7.51 -7.75
N THR A 198 -9.50 -7.46 -9.06
CA THR A 198 -10.68 -6.83 -9.68
C THR A 198 -11.55 -7.80 -10.47
N ASP A 199 -11.19 -9.07 -10.50
CA ASP A 199 -11.87 -10.15 -11.24
C ASP A 199 -13.36 -10.30 -10.90
N ARG A 200 -13.77 -9.89 -9.69
CA ARG A 200 -15.16 -9.94 -9.22
C ARG A 200 -15.87 -8.59 -9.20
N ASP A 201 -15.26 -7.54 -9.75
CA ASP A 201 -15.82 -6.19 -9.69
C ASP A 201 -17.15 -6.06 -10.41
N ASP A 202 -17.28 -6.64 -11.60
CA ASP A 202 -18.51 -6.56 -12.38
C ASP A 202 -19.65 -7.29 -11.69
N ALA A 203 -19.40 -8.47 -11.14
CA ALA A 203 -20.39 -9.23 -10.37
C ALA A 203 -20.86 -8.47 -9.13
N PHE A 204 -19.93 -7.84 -8.39
CA PHE A 204 -20.30 -7.04 -7.22
C PHE A 204 -21.05 -5.76 -7.60
N ASN A 205 -20.62 -5.08 -8.66
CA ASN A 205 -21.27 -3.87 -9.14
C ASN A 205 -22.70 -4.14 -9.59
N ALA A 206 -22.95 -5.27 -10.29
CA ALA A 206 -24.28 -5.69 -10.69
C ALA A 206 -25.18 -5.95 -9.47
N LEU A 207 -24.70 -6.76 -8.51
CA LEU A 207 -25.39 -7.04 -7.24
C LEU A 207 -25.72 -5.76 -6.47
N TRP A 208 -24.76 -4.84 -6.36
CA TRP A 208 -24.94 -3.57 -5.67
C TRP A 208 -25.97 -2.68 -6.34
N SER A 209 -25.88 -2.55 -7.68
CA SER A 209 -26.79 -1.71 -8.48
C SER A 209 -28.23 -2.21 -8.41
N GLU A 210 -28.43 -3.54 -8.41
CA GLU A 210 -29.74 -4.15 -8.28
C GLU A 210 -30.36 -3.90 -6.88
N ALA A 211 -29.54 -4.05 -5.82
CA ALA A 211 -30.03 -3.97 -4.44
C ALA A 211 -30.20 -2.53 -3.93
N LEU A 212 -29.29 -1.63 -4.27
CA LEU A 212 -29.15 -0.30 -3.65
C LEU A 212 -29.12 0.85 -4.67
N GLY A 213 -28.95 0.56 -5.96
CA GLY A 213 -28.75 1.56 -6.99
C GLY A 213 -27.37 2.20 -6.97
N GLY A 214 -26.98 2.85 -8.08
CA GLY A 214 -25.72 3.56 -8.20
C GLY A 214 -24.48 2.67 -8.17
N ARG A 215 -23.31 3.26 -7.80
CA ARG A 215 -22.03 2.58 -7.75
C ARG A 215 -21.56 2.36 -6.31
N PRO A 216 -20.94 1.21 -6.00
CA PRO A 216 -20.42 0.94 -4.66
C PRO A 216 -19.25 1.88 -4.32
N GLY A 217 -19.21 2.35 -3.07
CA GLY A 217 -18.08 3.08 -2.53
C GLY A 217 -16.85 2.20 -2.30
N ALA A 218 -15.71 2.82 -2.00
CA ALA A 218 -14.41 2.14 -1.86
C ALA A 218 -14.40 1.00 -0.82
N LEU A 219 -15.17 1.13 0.26
CA LEU A 219 -15.24 0.14 1.34
C LEU A 219 -16.38 -0.88 1.18
N ALA A 220 -17.25 -0.72 0.18
CA ALA A 220 -18.47 -1.51 0.07
C ALA A 220 -18.19 -3.02 0.01
N ARG A 221 -17.21 -3.46 -0.80
CA ARG A 221 -16.84 -4.89 -0.92
C ARG A 221 -16.28 -5.44 0.37
N LEU A 222 -15.43 -4.66 1.03
CA LEU A 222 -14.81 -5.04 2.29
C LEU A 222 -15.87 -5.22 3.39
N SER A 223 -16.79 -4.26 3.49
CA SER A 223 -17.91 -4.32 4.44
C SER A 223 -18.87 -5.47 4.14
N PHE A 224 -19.12 -5.72 2.85
CA PHE A 224 -19.97 -6.84 2.43
C PHE A 224 -19.37 -8.18 2.86
N ASP A 225 -18.09 -8.41 2.60
CA ASP A 225 -17.42 -9.66 2.99
C ASP A 225 -17.35 -9.82 4.51
N ALA A 226 -17.10 -8.74 5.25
CA ALA A 226 -17.12 -8.77 6.71
C ALA A 226 -18.51 -9.12 7.26
N MET A 227 -19.59 -8.59 6.68
CA MET A 227 -20.95 -8.92 7.03
C MET A 227 -21.33 -10.35 6.65
N ALA A 228 -20.91 -10.81 5.47
CA ALA A 228 -21.11 -12.19 5.03
C ALA A 228 -20.44 -13.18 6.02
N MET A 229 -19.22 -12.88 6.45
CA MET A 229 -18.52 -13.64 7.50
C MET A 229 -19.32 -13.64 8.82
N ALA A 230 -19.78 -12.48 9.26
CA ALA A 230 -20.58 -12.35 10.47
C ALA A 230 -21.88 -13.18 10.39
N THR A 231 -22.53 -13.21 9.22
CA THR A 231 -23.75 -13.99 8.98
C THR A 231 -23.47 -15.49 9.03
N ILE A 232 -22.36 -15.95 8.43
CA ILE A 232 -21.94 -17.36 8.50
C ILE A 232 -21.71 -17.79 9.96
N LEU A 233 -21.03 -16.95 10.73
CA LEU A 233 -20.74 -17.24 12.14
C LEU A 233 -22.00 -17.23 13.02
N ALA A 234 -22.96 -16.37 12.75
CA ALA A 234 -24.21 -16.31 13.47
C ALA A 234 -25.03 -17.62 13.40
N GLY A 235 -24.82 -18.41 12.33
CA GLY A 235 -25.40 -19.76 12.19
C GLY A 235 -24.64 -20.88 12.92
N GLN A 236 -23.51 -20.55 13.59
CA GLN A 236 -22.64 -21.51 14.27
C GLN A 236 -22.67 -21.33 15.80
N LYS A 237 -22.19 -22.35 16.52
CA LYS A 237 -21.98 -22.24 17.97
C LYS A 237 -20.87 -21.21 18.26
N ARG A 238 -21.10 -20.36 19.26
CA ARG A 238 -20.18 -19.26 19.60
C ARG A 238 -18.76 -19.73 19.91
N GLU A 239 -18.62 -20.90 20.51
CA GLU A 239 -17.34 -21.51 20.88
C GLU A 239 -16.46 -21.83 19.66
N THR A 240 -17.06 -21.98 18.46
CA THR A 240 -16.35 -22.28 17.21
C THR A 240 -15.96 -21.04 16.42
N TRP A 241 -16.41 -19.84 16.80
CA TRP A 241 -16.24 -18.63 16.00
C TRP A 241 -14.77 -18.25 15.76
N ASN A 242 -13.95 -18.28 16.81
CA ASN A 242 -12.53 -17.94 16.66
C ASN A 242 -11.80 -18.93 15.73
N ALA A 243 -12.06 -20.21 15.87
CA ALA A 243 -11.49 -21.22 15.00
C ALA A 243 -11.96 -21.07 13.54
N ALA A 244 -13.23 -20.71 13.33
CA ALA A 244 -13.73 -20.41 12.00
C ALA A 244 -13.11 -19.13 11.42
N LEU A 245 -12.99 -18.05 12.20
CA LEU A 245 -12.34 -16.82 11.75
C LEU A 245 -10.88 -17.04 11.35
N GLU A 246 -10.15 -17.85 12.10
CA GLU A 246 -8.73 -18.16 11.90
C GLU A 246 -8.52 -19.40 11.00
N SER A 247 -9.51 -19.77 10.17
CA SER A 247 -9.40 -20.92 9.28
C SER A 247 -8.17 -20.84 8.39
N GLY A 248 -7.34 -21.88 8.43
CA GLY A 248 -6.11 -21.96 7.62
C GLY A 248 -6.36 -21.98 6.11
N SER A 249 -7.54 -22.41 5.64
CA SER A 249 -7.95 -22.35 4.24
C SER A 249 -8.26 -20.93 3.76
N GLY A 250 -8.52 -20.01 4.69
CA GLY A 250 -8.95 -18.65 4.36
C GLY A 250 -10.32 -18.59 3.70
N TYR A 251 -10.61 -17.43 3.13
CA TYR A 251 -11.89 -17.09 2.52
C TYR A 251 -11.69 -16.38 1.20
N ASN A 252 -12.67 -16.46 0.32
CA ASN A 252 -12.64 -15.81 -0.98
C ASN A 252 -13.94 -15.00 -1.18
N GLY A 253 -13.83 -13.69 -1.00
CA GLY A 253 -14.95 -12.75 -1.10
C GLY A 253 -14.85 -11.81 -2.31
N PHE A 254 -15.71 -10.81 -2.36
CA PHE A 254 -15.67 -9.75 -3.36
C PHE A 254 -14.50 -8.76 -3.14
N SER A 255 -13.93 -8.75 -1.95
CA SER A 255 -12.72 -7.98 -1.63
C SER A 255 -11.42 -8.74 -1.94
N GLY A 256 -11.49 -9.91 -2.58
CA GLY A 256 -10.39 -10.82 -2.86
C GLY A 256 -10.26 -11.94 -1.82
N ALA A 257 -9.29 -12.82 -1.99
CA ALA A 257 -9.00 -13.85 -1.02
C ALA A 257 -8.33 -13.26 0.24
N TYR A 258 -8.69 -13.77 1.40
CA TYR A 258 -8.14 -13.32 2.67
C TYR A 258 -8.10 -14.45 3.71
N ARG A 259 -7.21 -14.30 4.67
CA ARG A 259 -7.10 -15.14 5.87
C ARG A 259 -6.87 -14.24 7.09
N LEU A 260 -7.60 -14.49 8.17
CA LEU A 260 -7.38 -13.79 9.43
C LEU A 260 -6.36 -14.56 10.27
N MET A 261 -5.48 -13.82 10.93
CA MET A 261 -4.35 -14.39 11.64
C MET A 261 -4.56 -14.34 13.15
N PRO A 262 -4.01 -15.31 13.94
CA PRO A 262 -4.20 -15.36 15.39
C PRO A 262 -3.71 -14.13 16.15
N ASP A 263 -2.80 -13.36 15.56
CA ASP A 263 -2.29 -12.09 16.11
C ASP A 263 -3.25 -10.90 15.89
N GLY A 264 -4.38 -11.12 15.21
CA GLY A 264 -5.35 -10.10 14.86
C GLY A 264 -5.05 -9.40 13.53
N GLY A 265 -3.98 -9.78 12.85
CA GLY A 265 -3.71 -9.33 11.49
C GLY A 265 -4.55 -10.07 10.44
N ASN A 266 -4.28 -9.79 9.19
CA ASN A 266 -4.78 -10.58 8.07
C ASN A 266 -3.69 -10.83 7.03
N GLN A 267 -3.95 -11.76 6.13
CA GLN A 267 -3.23 -11.91 4.87
C GLN A 267 -4.25 -11.80 3.74
N ARG A 268 -3.92 -10.98 2.72
CA ARG A 268 -4.75 -10.81 1.53
C ARG A 268 -3.93 -10.99 0.27
N ASN A 269 -4.58 -11.47 -0.79
CA ASN A 269 -3.96 -11.42 -2.10
C ASN A 269 -4.06 -10.00 -2.67
N PHE A 270 -2.98 -9.59 -3.34
CA PHE A 270 -2.91 -8.38 -4.13
C PHE A 270 -2.45 -8.71 -5.54
N GLU A 271 -2.79 -7.88 -6.48
CA GLU A 271 -2.31 -7.89 -7.85
C GLU A 271 -1.37 -6.71 -8.05
N ILE A 272 -0.28 -6.94 -8.79
CA ILE A 272 0.59 -5.87 -9.27
C ILE A 272 -0.01 -5.36 -10.57
N ARG A 273 -0.18 -4.07 -10.66
CA ARG A 273 -0.72 -3.35 -11.82
C ARG A 273 0.24 -2.25 -12.26
N GLN A 274 0.12 -1.91 -13.54
CA GLN A 274 0.88 -0.85 -14.19
C GLN A 274 -0.06 0.27 -14.64
#